data_9a7947cbf3084bbb1d6f061992ab7a96
#
_entry.id   9a7947cbf3084bbb1d6f061992ab7a96
#
_cell.length_a   1.000
_cell.length_b   1.000
_cell.length_c   1.000
_cell.angle_alpha   90.00
_cell.angle_beta   90.00
_cell.angle_gamma   90.00
#
_symmetry.space_group_name_H-M   'P 1'
#
loop_
_entity.id
_entity.type
_entity.pdbx_description
1 polymer ?
#
loop_
_entity_poly.entity_id
_entity_poly.type
_entity_poly.pdbx_seq_one_letter_code
_entity_poly.pdbx_strand_id
1 'polypeptide(L)'
;MTPAGSAAYPNAGTTYAALIPGMVAAPLTNLGSRTVAPAVANFFRPNAPNYFLAQALSGGAVTKAVLDGVLAGSLRTPGTLTPFGSINAQVSDGNSSYNAMNVELKRKFANNFTFLGSYTWSHSIDDSSDLQTLLLAQDVNNFRAEKANSLFDQRHRFVFSGVVSSPSGWSGSDTMWKKIFSDFTVAPIIELSSGRPFNIITNVDSNNDQSTQTDRPNVDTNGLLTVAPPFTSGNLGRNMGITHSYANVDLRLTRAIRFGERYRIDLIGEVFNLFNRFNEASASPFFNDVNDFGERAGNGRFFSRPTASFDPRQFQFGAKFTF
;
A
#
# COMPACT_ATOMS: atom_id res chain seq x y z
N MET A 1 -28.44 18.43 31.62
CA MET A 1 -27.08 18.52 32.17
C MET A 1 -26.83 17.24 32.97
N THR A 2 -25.74 16.55 32.67
CA THR A 2 -25.34 15.38 33.48
C THR A 2 -24.84 15.86 34.83
N PRO A 3 -25.10 15.12 35.93
CA PRO A 3 -24.61 15.49 37.25
C PRO A 3 -23.08 15.65 37.24
N ALA A 4 -22.57 16.67 37.92
CA ALA A 4 -21.16 16.87 38.14
C ALA A 4 -20.53 15.63 38.79
N GLY A 5 -19.40 15.15 38.29
CA GLY A 5 -18.64 14.06 38.90
C GLY A 5 -19.19 12.65 38.70
N SER A 6 -20.03 12.40 37.68
CA SER A 6 -20.42 11.02 37.35
C SER A 6 -19.21 10.22 36.88
N ALA A 7 -19.17 8.91 37.19
CA ALA A 7 -18.06 8.02 36.76
C ALA A 7 -17.85 8.00 35.26
N ALA A 8 -18.91 8.20 34.45
CA ALA A 8 -18.83 8.27 33.00
C ALA A 8 -18.25 9.60 32.48
N TYR A 9 -18.48 10.70 33.21
CA TYR A 9 -18.04 12.04 32.81
C TYR A 9 -17.52 12.80 34.02
N PRO A 10 -16.34 12.50 34.55
CA PRO A 10 -15.83 13.03 35.80
C PRO A 10 -15.66 14.55 35.83
N ASN A 11 -15.49 15.16 34.66
CA ASN A 11 -15.30 16.60 34.51
C ASN A 11 -16.60 17.36 34.17
N ALA A 12 -17.73 16.68 34.06
CA ALA A 12 -19.02 17.34 33.80
C ALA A 12 -19.38 18.26 34.93
N GLY A 13 -19.80 19.49 34.62
CA GLY A 13 -20.16 20.53 35.60
C GLY A 13 -18.96 21.34 36.11
N THR A 14 -17.72 21.02 35.75
CA THR A 14 -16.54 21.86 36.05
C THR A 14 -16.43 23.05 35.10
N THR A 15 -15.69 24.06 35.53
CA THR A 15 -15.35 25.19 34.63
C THR A 15 -14.14 24.87 33.79
N TYR A 16 -13.96 25.56 32.67
CA TYR A 16 -12.77 25.40 31.82
C TYR A 16 -11.48 25.72 32.58
N ALA A 17 -11.50 26.73 33.44
CA ALA A 17 -10.34 27.08 34.25
C ALA A 17 -9.93 25.99 35.25
N ALA A 18 -10.90 25.24 35.76
CA ALA A 18 -10.62 24.11 36.66
C ALA A 18 -10.22 22.84 35.91
N LEU A 19 -10.68 22.70 34.67
CA LEU A 19 -10.39 21.51 33.84
C LEU A 19 -8.98 21.51 33.27
N ILE A 20 -8.45 22.66 32.89
CA ILE A 20 -7.17 22.79 32.23
C ILE A 20 -6.20 23.54 33.17
N PRO A 21 -5.21 22.83 33.78
CA PRO A 21 -4.20 23.49 34.60
C PRO A 21 -3.40 24.52 33.82
N GLY A 22 -3.17 25.68 34.42
CA GLY A 22 -2.43 26.77 33.76
C GLY A 22 -3.25 27.62 32.78
N MET A 23 -4.54 27.39 32.63
CA MET A 23 -5.43 28.26 31.87
C MET A 23 -5.52 29.65 32.51
N VAL A 24 -5.20 30.69 31.71
CA VAL A 24 -5.27 32.08 32.17
C VAL A 24 -6.72 32.53 32.23
N ALA A 25 -7.21 32.89 33.45
CA ALA A 25 -8.61 33.23 33.67
C ALA A 25 -9.04 34.51 32.89
N ALA A 26 -8.19 35.51 32.76
CA ALA A 26 -8.52 36.79 32.16
C ALA A 26 -8.95 36.75 30.68
N PRO A 27 -8.26 36.06 29.76
CA PRO A 27 -8.71 35.92 28.39
C PRO A 27 -9.95 35.02 28.22
N LEU A 28 -10.24 34.21 29.23
CA LEU A 28 -11.28 33.18 29.20
C LEU A 28 -12.42 33.43 30.21
N THR A 29 -12.60 34.66 30.68
CA THR A 29 -13.63 34.99 31.67
C THR A 29 -15.03 34.49 31.27
N ASN A 30 -15.36 34.53 29.99
CA ASN A 30 -16.63 34.03 29.47
C ASN A 30 -16.73 32.49 29.43
N LEU A 31 -15.58 31.79 29.39
CA LEU A 31 -15.53 30.33 29.38
C LEU A 31 -15.20 29.73 30.74
N GLY A 32 -14.34 30.41 31.52
CA GLY A 32 -13.92 29.95 32.84
C GLY A 32 -15.05 29.81 33.87
N SER A 33 -16.13 30.59 33.70
CA SER A 33 -17.33 30.51 34.55
C SER A 33 -18.43 29.59 34.04
N ARG A 34 -18.30 29.07 32.82
CA ARG A 34 -19.28 28.16 32.22
C ARG A 34 -19.02 26.71 32.64
N THR A 35 -20.07 25.98 32.94
CA THR A 35 -19.98 24.55 33.14
C THR A 35 -19.72 23.84 31.83
N VAL A 36 -18.84 22.85 31.88
CA VAL A 36 -18.42 22.07 30.69
C VAL A 36 -19.48 20.98 30.45
N ALA A 37 -19.99 20.90 29.23
CA ALA A 37 -20.82 19.78 28.80
C ALA A 37 -20.06 18.46 28.89
N PRO A 38 -20.72 17.30 29.12
CA PRO A 38 -20.03 16.00 29.26
C PRO A 38 -19.09 15.65 28.14
N ALA A 39 -19.49 15.91 26.91
CA ALA A 39 -18.67 15.64 25.74
C ALA A 39 -17.38 16.49 25.67
N VAL A 40 -17.52 17.80 26.02
CA VAL A 40 -16.38 18.73 26.09
C VAL A 40 -15.46 18.38 27.27
N ALA A 41 -16.03 18.04 28.43
CA ALA A 41 -15.25 17.62 29.59
C ALA A 41 -14.41 16.37 29.30
N ASN A 42 -14.96 15.43 28.54
CA ASN A 42 -14.25 14.22 28.17
C ASN A 42 -13.12 14.49 27.15
N PHE A 43 -13.33 15.43 26.24
CA PHE A 43 -12.32 15.87 25.25
C PHE A 43 -11.11 16.55 25.90
N PHE A 44 -11.34 17.40 26.91
CA PHE A 44 -10.28 18.15 27.63
C PHE A 44 -9.77 17.47 28.90
N ARG A 45 -10.04 16.22 29.11
CA ARG A 45 -9.43 15.49 30.22
C ARG A 45 -7.90 15.46 30.08
N PRO A 46 -7.12 15.39 31.18
CA PRO A 46 -5.65 15.48 31.14
C PRO A 46 -4.94 14.49 30.21
N ASN A 47 -5.54 13.35 29.93
CA ASN A 47 -4.98 12.34 29.04
C ASN A 47 -5.40 12.50 27.58
N ALA A 48 -6.17 13.52 27.24
CA ALA A 48 -6.54 13.77 25.85
C ALA A 48 -5.38 14.40 25.06
N PRO A 49 -5.10 13.92 23.84
CA PRO A 49 -4.00 14.46 23.01
C PRO A 49 -4.06 15.98 22.83
N ASN A 50 -5.27 16.52 22.62
CA ASN A 50 -5.46 17.96 22.41
C ASN A 50 -5.17 18.80 23.66
N TYR A 51 -5.29 18.23 24.85
CA TYR A 51 -4.87 18.90 26.08
C TYR A 51 -3.35 19.12 26.09
N PHE A 52 -2.58 18.09 25.79
CA PHE A 52 -1.11 18.19 25.75
C PHE A 52 -0.62 19.10 24.62
N LEU A 53 -1.29 19.07 23.47
CA LEU A 53 -0.96 19.97 22.38
C LEU A 53 -1.23 21.43 22.73
N ALA A 54 -2.39 21.72 23.32
CA ALA A 54 -2.73 23.06 23.79
C ALA A 54 -1.73 23.56 24.85
N GLN A 55 -1.33 22.70 25.78
CA GLN A 55 -0.34 23.02 26.80
C GLN A 55 1.05 23.27 26.22
N ALA A 56 1.48 22.47 25.23
CA ALA A 56 2.78 22.64 24.56
C ALA A 56 2.83 23.96 23.77
N LEU A 57 1.76 24.28 23.04
CA LEU A 57 1.66 25.50 22.24
C LEU A 57 1.62 26.77 23.07
N SER A 58 1.10 26.68 24.29
CA SER A 58 0.95 27.83 25.20
C SER A 58 2.14 28.05 26.13
N GLY A 59 3.18 27.18 26.06
CA GLY A 59 4.28 27.24 27.04
C GLY A 59 3.82 26.98 28.49
N GLY A 60 2.71 26.28 28.68
CA GLY A 60 2.11 25.95 29.96
C GLY A 60 0.88 26.81 30.35
N ALA A 61 0.61 27.90 29.64
CA ALA A 61 -0.60 28.74 29.84
C ALA A 61 -1.53 28.65 28.62
N VAL A 62 -2.65 27.95 28.76
CA VAL A 62 -3.62 27.82 27.66
C VAL A 62 -4.55 29.02 27.61
N THR A 63 -4.44 29.80 26.55
CA THR A 63 -5.36 30.92 26.27
C THR A 63 -6.52 30.46 25.40
N LYS A 64 -7.61 31.27 25.38
CA LYS A 64 -8.74 31.00 24.48
C LYS A 64 -8.31 30.89 23.03
N ALA A 65 -7.40 31.76 22.58
CA ALA A 65 -6.91 31.76 21.19
C ALA A 65 -6.14 30.48 20.85
N VAL A 66 -5.29 29.97 21.75
CA VAL A 66 -4.59 28.70 21.58
C VAL A 66 -5.58 27.55 21.55
N LEU A 67 -6.56 27.54 22.46
CA LEU A 67 -7.56 26.49 22.53
C LEU A 67 -8.44 26.48 21.26
N ASP A 68 -8.91 27.64 20.84
CA ASP A 68 -9.69 27.79 19.60
C ASP A 68 -8.87 27.35 18.38
N GLY A 69 -7.59 27.67 18.33
CA GLY A 69 -6.68 27.26 17.25
C GLY A 69 -6.49 25.76 17.20
N VAL A 70 -6.25 25.12 18.34
CA VAL A 70 -6.12 23.64 18.41
C VAL A 70 -7.42 22.95 18.03
N LEU A 71 -8.55 23.43 18.52
CA LEU A 71 -9.86 22.86 18.20
C LEU A 71 -10.23 23.08 16.72
N ALA A 72 -10.01 24.27 16.20
CA ALA A 72 -10.26 24.58 14.79
C ALA A 72 -9.37 23.74 13.87
N GLY A 73 -8.10 23.56 14.22
CA GLY A 73 -7.17 22.71 13.47
C GLY A 73 -7.59 21.23 13.50
N SER A 74 -7.93 20.72 14.67
CA SER A 74 -8.36 19.32 14.84
C SER A 74 -9.66 18.98 14.10
N LEU A 75 -10.54 19.95 13.92
CA LEU A 75 -11.90 19.75 13.40
C LEU A 75 -12.12 20.37 12.03
N ARG A 76 -11.11 21.03 11.49
CA ARG A 76 -11.14 21.74 10.20
C ARG A 76 -12.28 22.74 10.04
N THR A 77 -12.94 23.12 11.12
CA THR A 77 -14.05 24.10 11.09
C THR A 77 -13.68 25.28 11.96
N PRO A 78 -13.12 26.38 11.38
CA PRO A 78 -12.77 27.55 12.14
C PRO A 78 -13.96 28.12 12.92
N GLY A 79 -13.75 28.38 14.19
CA GLY A 79 -14.75 29.01 15.05
C GLY A 79 -15.80 28.07 15.64
N THR A 80 -15.77 26.77 15.36
CA THR A 80 -16.71 25.79 15.93
C THR A 80 -16.03 24.98 17.02
N LEU A 81 -16.50 25.09 18.24
CA LEU A 81 -16.07 24.25 19.35
C LEU A 81 -16.86 22.95 19.33
N THR A 82 -16.28 21.87 18.80
CA THR A 82 -16.89 20.55 18.87
C THR A 82 -16.13 19.66 19.84
N PRO A 83 -16.77 18.73 20.53
CA PRO A 83 -16.14 17.86 21.51
C PRO A 83 -15.37 16.69 20.91
N PHE A 84 -15.32 16.57 19.57
CA PHE A 84 -14.74 15.43 18.88
C PHE A 84 -13.38 15.80 18.27
N GLY A 85 -12.36 14.97 18.50
CA GLY A 85 -11.04 15.11 17.88
C GLY A 85 -11.02 14.59 16.45
N SER A 86 -11.67 13.45 16.22
CA SER A 86 -11.82 12.86 14.89
C SER A 86 -13.12 12.08 14.78
N ILE A 87 -13.68 12.02 13.60
CA ILE A 87 -14.85 11.19 13.28
C ILE A 87 -14.49 10.34 12.07
N ASN A 88 -14.41 9.02 12.27
CA ASN A 88 -14.24 8.07 11.17
C ASN A 88 -15.62 7.64 10.68
N ALA A 89 -15.93 7.97 9.43
CA ALA A 89 -17.17 7.58 8.78
C ALA A 89 -16.85 6.70 7.57
N GLN A 90 -17.59 5.61 7.42
CA GLN A 90 -17.59 4.84 6.18
C GLN A 90 -18.71 5.39 5.28
N VAL A 91 -18.33 5.83 4.11
CA VAL A 91 -19.24 6.38 3.11
C VAL A 91 -19.16 5.58 1.81
N SER A 92 -20.24 5.57 1.04
CA SER A 92 -20.30 4.85 -0.25
C SER A 92 -20.12 5.83 -1.43
N ASP A 93 -19.09 6.67 -1.36
CA ASP A 93 -18.81 7.71 -2.36
C ASP A 93 -17.65 7.32 -3.31
N GLY A 94 -17.07 6.13 -3.12
CA GLY A 94 -15.97 5.64 -3.92
C GLY A 94 -16.38 5.33 -5.36
N ASN A 95 -15.56 5.76 -6.33
CA ASN A 95 -15.73 5.50 -7.74
C ASN A 95 -14.52 4.78 -8.30
N SER A 96 -14.77 3.87 -9.23
CA SER A 96 -13.70 3.18 -9.96
C SER A 96 -14.08 2.96 -11.42
N SER A 97 -13.08 2.90 -12.27
CA SER A 97 -13.25 2.50 -13.66
C SER A 97 -12.11 1.57 -14.07
N TYR A 98 -12.46 0.50 -14.78
CA TYR A 98 -11.51 -0.46 -15.31
C TYR A 98 -11.77 -0.70 -16.79
N ASN A 99 -10.71 -0.54 -17.59
CA ASN A 99 -10.74 -0.83 -19.02
C ASN A 99 -9.62 -1.81 -19.33
N ALA A 100 -9.91 -2.84 -20.12
CA ALA A 100 -8.91 -3.83 -20.50
C ALA A 100 -9.11 -4.35 -21.92
N MET A 101 -8.00 -4.73 -22.53
CA MET A 101 -7.94 -5.50 -23.76
C MET A 101 -7.13 -6.76 -23.49
N ASN A 102 -7.73 -7.92 -23.79
CA ASN A 102 -7.06 -9.21 -23.67
C ASN A 102 -6.84 -9.80 -25.08
N VAL A 103 -5.63 -10.28 -25.33
CA VAL A 103 -5.28 -11.01 -26.55
C VAL A 103 -4.75 -12.37 -26.13
N GLU A 104 -5.34 -13.44 -26.64
CA GLU A 104 -4.90 -14.81 -26.37
C GLU A 104 -4.51 -15.50 -27.67
N LEU A 105 -3.38 -16.17 -27.66
CA LEU A 105 -2.91 -17.05 -28.72
C LEU A 105 -2.68 -18.44 -28.15
N LYS A 106 -3.43 -19.41 -28.66
CA LYS A 106 -3.37 -20.78 -28.23
C LYS A 106 -3.12 -21.73 -29.38
N ARG A 107 -2.19 -22.63 -29.19
CA ARG A 107 -1.99 -23.78 -30.08
C ARG A 107 -2.26 -25.08 -29.32
N LYS A 108 -3.19 -25.89 -29.83
CA LYS A 108 -3.42 -27.24 -29.32
C LYS A 108 -2.22 -28.12 -29.63
N PHE A 109 -2.01 -29.16 -28.84
CA PHE A 109 -0.91 -30.09 -29.00
C PHE A 109 -0.88 -30.70 -30.40
N ALA A 110 0.17 -30.37 -31.14
CA ALA A 110 0.45 -30.92 -32.47
C ALA A 110 1.97 -30.90 -32.68
N ASN A 111 2.53 -31.90 -33.31
CA ASN A 111 3.97 -32.03 -33.54
C ASN A 111 4.78 -31.88 -32.24
N ASN A 112 4.32 -32.47 -31.15
CA ASN A 112 4.97 -32.48 -29.84
C ASN A 112 5.06 -31.08 -29.16
N PHE A 113 4.24 -30.14 -29.58
CA PHE A 113 4.27 -28.78 -29.05
C PHE A 113 2.86 -28.24 -28.78
N THR A 114 2.67 -27.64 -27.62
CA THR A 114 1.47 -26.84 -27.26
C THR A 114 1.91 -25.58 -26.55
N PHE A 115 1.18 -24.51 -26.72
CA PHE A 115 1.40 -23.29 -25.96
C PHE A 115 0.11 -22.47 -25.79
N LEU A 116 0.14 -21.62 -24.78
CA LEU A 116 -0.80 -20.54 -24.53
C LEU A 116 -0.01 -19.28 -24.23
N GLY A 117 -0.22 -18.25 -25.01
CA GLY A 117 0.26 -16.90 -24.74
C GLY A 117 -0.91 -15.97 -24.54
N SER A 118 -0.89 -15.19 -23.49
CA SER A 118 -1.91 -14.16 -23.23
C SER A 118 -1.23 -12.82 -22.94
N TYR A 119 -1.81 -11.77 -23.47
CA TYR A 119 -1.40 -10.41 -23.21
C TYR A 119 -2.61 -9.60 -22.79
N THR A 120 -2.49 -8.92 -21.67
CA THR A 120 -3.48 -7.99 -21.14
C THR A 120 -2.89 -6.58 -21.10
N TRP A 121 -3.55 -5.66 -21.76
CA TRP A 121 -3.42 -4.24 -21.48
C TRP A 121 -4.60 -3.81 -20.64
N SER A 122 -4.35 -3.11 -19.53
CA SER A 122 -5.43 -2.64 -18.67
C SER A 122 -5.12 -1.30 -18.05
N HIS A 123 -6.16 -0.60 -17.64
CA HIS A 123 -6.08 0.65 -16.91
C HIS A 123 -7.20 0.72 -15.88
N SER A 124 -6.79 0.78 -14.63
CA SER A 124 -7.66 0.93 -13.47
C SER A 124 -7.45 2.30 -12.83
N ILE A 125 -8.53 3.06 -12.71
CA ILE A 125 -8.56 4.36 -12.04
C ILE A 125 -9.60 4.27 -10.93
N ASP A 126 -9.25 4.76 -9.76
CA ASP A 126 -10.15 4.86 -8.62
C ASP A 126 -9.87 6.11 -7.78
N ASP A 127 -10.74 6.39 -6.83
CA ASP A 127 -10.55 7.40 -5.78
C ASP A 127 -10.35 6.76 -4.40
N SER A 128 -10.49 5.42 -4.29
CA SER A 128 -10.15 4.61 -3.13
C SER A 128 -9.87 3.19 -3.58
N SER A 129 -8.67 2.65 -3.30
CA SER A 129 -8.24 1.35 -3.87
C SER A 129 -8.53 0.14 -2.97
N ASP A 130 -8.80 0.31 -1.68
CA ASP A 130 -8.95 -0.82 -0.77
C ASP A 130 -9.93 -0.51 0.37
N LEU A 131 -10.75 -1.53 0.70
CA LEU A 131 -11.69 -1.50 1.83
C LEU A 131 -11.03 -1.91 3.16
N GLN A 132 -9.91 -2.64 3.13
CA GLN A 132 -9.28 -3.22 4.33
C GLN A 132 -8.27 -2.28 4.98
N THR A 133 -7.56 -1.52 4.19
CA THR A 133 -6.80 -0.39 4.68
C THR A 133 -7.71 0.82 4.60
N LEU A 134 -8.10 1.36 5.73
CA LEU A 134 -8.85 2.62 5.81
C LEU A 134 -8.05 3.70 5.09
N LEU A 135 -8.12 3.72 3.77
CA LEU A 135 -7.51 4.73 2.93
C LEU A 135 -8.33 6.01 3.12
N LEU A 136 -7.94 6.76 4.12
CA LEU A 136 -8.46 8.09 4.32
C LEU A 136 -8.02 8.96 3.15
N ALA A 137 -8.92 9.79 2.66
CA ALA A 137 -8.54 10.85 1.73
C ALA A 137 -7.57 11.81 2.42
N GLN A 138 -6.60 12.35 1.68
CA GLN A 138 -5.73 13.40 2.21
C GLN A 138 -6.52 14.63 2.62
N ASP A 139 -7.58 14.95 1.88
CA ASP A 139 -8.53 16.00 2.23
C ASP A 139 -9.96 15.46 2.14
N VAL A 140 -10.59 15.26 3.30
CA VAL A 140 -11.96 14.75 3.40
C VAL A 140 -13.02 15.67 2.75
N ASN A 141 -12.68 16.91 2.47
CA ASN A 141 -13.56 17.85 1.79
C ASN A 141 -13.35 17.86 0.26
N ASN A 142 -12.35 17.13 -0.24
CA ASN A 142 -12.01 17.11 -1.66
C ASN A 142 -11.65 15.70 -2.16
N PHE A 143 -12.62 14.78 -2.12
CA PHE A 143 -12.44 13.42 -2.64
C PHE A 143 -12.06 13.36 -4.12
N ARG A 144 -12.36 14.39 -4.89
CA ARG A 144 -11.97 14.44 -6.31
C ARG A 144 -10.46 14.47 -6.52
N ALA A 145 -9.71 15.00 -5.55
CA ALA A 145 -8.24 15.00 -5.58
C ALA A 145 -7.64 13.61 -5.38
N GLU A 146 -8.43 12.65 -4.92
CA GLU A 146 -8.00 11.26 -4.74
C GLU A 146 -8.08 10.42 -6.02
N LYS A 147 -8.72 10.94 -7.09
CA LYS A 147 -8.84 10.22 -8.36
C LYS A 147 -7.46 10.05 -9.02
N ALA A 148 -7.02 8.79 -9.11
CA ALA A 148 -5.70 8.43 -9.64
C ALA A 148 -5.68 6.99 -10.14
N ASN A 149 -4.53 6.54 -10.66
CA ASN A 149 -4.33 5.12 -10.93
C ASN A 149 -4.55 4.31 -9.65
N SER A 150 -5.31 3.23 -9.76
CA SER A 150 -5.53 2.29 -8.66
C SER A 150 -4.22 1.65 -8.21
N LEU A 151 -4.11 1.29 -6.92
CA LEU A 151 -3.03 0.42 -6.45
C LEU A 151 -2.99 -0.94 -7.18
N PHE A 152 -4.12 -1.35 -7.76
CA PHE A 152 -4.25 -2.58 -8.54
C PHE A 152 -4.00 -2.37 -10.03
N ASP A 153 -3.72 -1.15 -10.49
CA ASP A 153 -3.43 -0.90 -11.90
C ASP A 153 -2.17 -1.66 -12.33
N GLN A 154 -2.33 -2.51 -13.32
CA GLN A 154 -1.25 -3.23 -13.95
C GLN A 154 -1.36 -3.03 -15.46
N ARG A 155 -0.65 -2.03 -15.97
CA ARG A 155 -0.81 -1.53 -17.33
C ARG A 155 -0.58 -2.60 -18.40
N HIS A 156 0.41 -3.45 -18.20
CA HIS A 156 0.78 -4.51 -19.12
C HIS A 156 1.04 -5.80 -18.36
N ARG A 157 0.47 -6.90 -18.83
CA ARG A 157 0.76 -8.23 -18.33
C ARG A 157 0.84 -9.21 -19.50
N PHE A 158 1.93 -9.91 -19.61
CA PHE A 158 2.15 -10.98 -20.58
C PHE A 158 2.44 -12.28 -19.84
N VAL A 159 1.72 -13.33 -20.19
CA VAL A 159 1.94 -14.68 -19.66
C VAL A 159 2.06 -15.64 -20.84
N PHE A 160 3.10 -16.42 -20.83
CA PHE A 160 3.31 -17.51 -21.77
C PHE A 160 3.51 -18.81 -21.02
N SER A 161 2.82 -19.86 -21.42
CA SER A 161 3.06 -21.22 -20.96
C SER A 161 3.14 -22.16 -22.17
N GLY A 162 4.08 -23.07 -22.13
CA GLY A 162 4.27 -24.00 -23.22
C GLY A 162 4.67 -25.40 -22.74
N VAL A 163 4.48 -26.38 -23.58
CA VAL A 163 5.00 -27.73 -23.39
C VAL A 163 5.58 -28.21 -24.71
N VAL A 164 6.84 -28.61 -24.67
CA VAL A 164 7.55 -29.22 -25.80
C VAL A 164 8.01 -30.61 -25.37
N SER A 165 7.62 -31.61 -26.09
CA SER A 165 8.05 -33.00 -25.85
C SER A 165 8.98 -33.49 -26.97
N SER A 166 9.92 -34.35 -26.63
CA SER A 166 10.72 -35.03 -27.63
C SER A 166 9.86 -35.79 -28.64
N PRO A 167 10.22 -35.78 -29.94
CA PRO A 167 9.48 -36.56 -30.91
C PRO A 167 9.45 -38.05 -30.57
N SER A 168 8.31 -38.69 -30.87
CA SER A 168 8.07 -40.11 -30.65
C SER A 168 9.04 -40.99 -31.39
N GLY A 169 9.80 -41.53 -31.52
CA GLY A 169 10.74 -42.26 -32.37
C GLY A 169 12.20 -41.97 -32.10
N TRP A 170 12.48 -40.97 -31.26
CA TRP A 170 13.88 -40.65 -30.93
C TRP A 170 14.51 -41.72 -30.03
N SER A 171 13.73 -42.40 -29.20
CA SER A 171 14.19 -43.48 -28.34
C SER A 171 14.67 -44.72 -29.14
N GLY A 172 14.08 -44.97 -30.29
CA GLY A 172 14.46 -46.06 -31.22
C GLY A 172 15.47 -45.65 -32.28
N SER A 173 15.98 -44.46 -32.30
CA SER A 173 16.92 -43.96 -33.31
C SER A 173 18.34 -44.51 -33.09
N ASP A 174 19.07 -44.81 -34.16
CA ASP A 174 20.47 -45.17 -34.06
C ASP A 174 21.41 -44.00 -33.73
N THR A 175 20.94 -42.79 -33.83
CA THR A 175 21.69 -41.59 -33.55
C THR A 175 21.77 -41.33 -32.03
N MET A 176 23.00 -41.29 -31.50
CA MET A 176 23.24 -41.19 -30.04
C MET A 176 22.60 -39.98 -29.37
N TRP A 177 22.68 -38.79 -29.97
CA TRP A 177 22.10 -37.60 -29.42
C TRP A 177 20.56 -37.65 -29.37
N LYS A 178 19.89 -38.28 -30.33
CA LYS A 178 18.45 -38.50 -30.31
C LYS A 178 18.04 -39.43 -29.14
N LYS A 179 18.81 -40.46 -28.85
CA LYS A 179 18.60 -41.33 -27.68
C LYS A 179 18.75 -40.55 -26.37
N ILE A 180 19.77 -39.69 -26.26
CA ILE A 180 20.02 -38.89 -25.07
C ILE A 180 18.87 -37.95 -24.80
N PHE A 181 18.38 -37.26 -25.83
CA PHE A 181 17.27 -36.28 -25.71
C PHE A 181 15.88 -36.88 -25.96
N SER A 182 15.74 -38.21 -25.98
CA SER A 182 14.46 -38.86 -26.07
C SER A 182 13.69 -38.78 -24.75
N ASP A 183 12.38 -38.82 -24.84
CA ASP A 183 11.46 -38.88 -23.70
C ASP A 183 11.58 -37.66 -22.73
N PHE A 184 12.09 -36.55 -23.21
CA PHE A 184 12.09 -35.28 -22.48
C PHE A 184 10.82 -34.48 -22.75
N THR A 185 10.37 -33.81 -21.71
CA THR A 185 9.33 -32.78 -21.80
C THR A 185 9.85 -31.52 -21.11
N VAL A 186 9.79 -30.40 -21.81
CA VAL A 186 10.17 -29.07 -21.31
C VAL A 186 8.92 -28.21 -21.24
N ALA A 187 8.65 -27.63 -20.09
CA ALA A 187 7.49 -26.78 -19.86
C ALA A 187 7.91 -25.44 -19.23
N PRO A 188 8.16 -24.40 -20.05
CA PRO A 188 8.41 -23.06 -19.56
C PRO A 188 7.11 -22.34 -19.20
N ILE A 189 7.21 -21.49 -18.17
CA ILE A 189 6.23 -20.45 -17.85
C ILE A 189 6.98 -19.13 -17.81
N ILE A 190 6.51 -18.14 -18.54
CA ILE A 190 7.08 -16.80 -18.56
C ILE A 190 6.01 -15.82 -18.15
N GLU A 191 6.30 -14.98 -17.17
CA GLU A 191 5.42 -13.89 -16.75
C GLU A 191 6.19 -12.58 -16.77
N LEU A 192 5.66 -11.60 -17.50
CA LEU A 192 6.19 -10.24 -17.58
C LEU A 192 5.07 -9.27 -17.27
N SER A 193 5.32 -8.32 -16.38
CA SER A 193 4.33 -7.27 -16.12
C SER A 193 4.96 -5.92 -15.79
N SER A 194 4.21 -4.85 -16.04
CA SER A 194 4.58 -3.52 -15.60
C SER A 194 4.57 -3.42 -14.07
N GLY A 195 5.29 -2.46 -13.53
CA GLY A 195 5.18 -2.09 -12.13
C GLY A 195 3.77 -1.64 -11.76
N ARG A 196 3.51 -1.61 -10.45
CA ARG A 196 2.24 -1.16 -9.88
C ARG A 196 2.40 0.21 -9.24
N PRO A 197 1.35 1.04 -9.26
CA PRO A 197 1.36 2.30 -8.55
C PRO A 197 1.44 2.10 -7.04
N PHE A 198 2.05 3.06 -6.35
CA PHE A 198 2.02 3.17 -4.89
C PHE A 198 1.93 4.64 -4.48
N ASN A 199 1.37 4.90 -3.30
CA ASN A 199 1.24 6.25 -2.79
C ASN A 199 2.57 6.75 -2.22
N ILE A 200 2.88 8.01 -2.43
CA ILE A 200 4.04 8.68 -1.86
C ILE A 200 3.54 9.56 -0.73
N ILE A 201 4.03 9.34 0.49
CA ILE A 201 3.59 10.03 1.70
C ILE A 201 4.77 10.64 2.46
N THR A 202 4.49 11.64 3.27
CA THR A 202 5.52 12.37 4.01
C THR A 202 5.81 11.79 5.39
N ASN A 203 4.92 10.95 5.93
CA ASN A 203 4.93 10.53 7.33
C ASN A 203 4.92 11.70 8.33
N VAL A 204 4.38 12.84 7.89
CA VAL A 204 4.19 14.06 8.68
C VAL A 204 2.75 14.49 8.51
N ASP A 205 2.04 14.75 9.60
CA ASP A 205 0.70 15.35 9.57
C ASP A 205 0.80 16.83 9.21
N SER A 206 0.81 17.12 7.92
CA SER A 206 0.95 18.50 7.40
C SER A 206 -0.37 19.24 7.43
N ASN A 207 -1.47 18.55 7.18
CA ASN A 207 -2.81 19.16 7.10
C ASN A 207 -3.54 19.19 8.45
N ASN A 208 -2.92 18.61 9.50
CA ASN A 208 -3.42 18.55 10.87
C ASN A 208 -4.75 17.81 11.01
N ASP A 209 -4.87 16.67 10.31
CA ASP A 209 -6.02 15.77 10.41
C ASP A 209 -5.80 14.58 11.36
N GLN A 210 -4.65 14.54 12.04
CA GLN A 210 -4.18 13.49 12.94
C GLN A 210 -3.79 12.19 12.23
N SER A 211 -3.58 12.22 10.92
CA SER A 211 -3.08 11.11 10.15
C SER A 211 -1.73 11.47 9.50
N THR A 212 -0.71 10.69 9.73
CA THR A 212 0.59 10.81 9.03
C THR A 212 0.65 9.92 7.79
N GLN A 213 -0.37 9.10 7.56
CA GLN A 213 -0.40 8.08 6.50
C GLN A 213 -1.11 8.58 5.22
N THR A 214 -1.70 9.77 5.28
CA THR A 214 -2.48 10.34 4.18
C THR A 214 -1.77 11.48 3.49
N ASP A 215 -0.86 12.18 4.21
CA ASP A 215 -0.22 13.39 3.71
C ASP A 215 0.80 13.11 2.63
N ARG A 216 0.53 13.64 1.45
CA ARG A 216 1.42 13.60 0.30
C ARG A 216 2.33 14.82 0.27
N PRO A 217 3.54 14.73 -0.31
CA PRO A 217 4.42 15.87 -0.45
C PRO A 217 3.87 16.90 -1.45
N ASN A 218 4.44 18.09 -1.40
CA ASN A 218 4.37 19.03 -2.52
C ASN A 218 5.38 18.63 -3.59
N VAL A 219 5.02 18.85 -4.85
CA VAL A 219 5.92 18.79 -5.98
C VAL A 219 6.02 20.18 -6.59
N ASP A 220 7.24 20.67 -6.80
CA ASP A 220 7.52 21.93 -7.48
C ASP A 220 7.54 21.77 -9.01
N THR A 221 7.75 22.86 -9.72
CA THR A 221 7.83 22.88 -11.18
C THR A 221 9.01 22.10 -11.76
N ASN A 222 10.02 21.79 -10.93
CA ASN A 222 11.19 20.99 -11.31
C ASN A 222 11.04 19.51 -10.94
N GLY A 223 9.91 19.13 -10.33
CA GLY A 223 9.67 17.77 -9.87
C GLY A 223 10.28 17.46 -8.49
N LEU A 224 10.79 18.48 -7.77
CA LEU A 224 11.34 18.28 -6.43
C LEU A 224 10.20 18.10 -5.43
N LEU A 225 10.31 17.07 -4.61
CA LEU A 225 9.36 16.79 -3.55
C LEU A 225 9.77 17.50 -2.25
N THR A 226 8.81 18.13 -1.59
CA THR A 226 8.99 18.78 -0.30
C THR A 226 7.80 18.50 0.61
N VAL A 227 8.01 18.55 1.92
CA VAL A 227 6.90 18.46 2.88
C VAL A 227 5.99 19.69 2.69
N ALA A 228 4.69 19.47 2.66
CA ALA A 228 3.73 20.57 2.58
C ALA A 228 3.83 21.47 3.83
N PRO A 229 3.59 22.77 3.71
CA PRO A 229 3.54 23.67 4.86
C PRO A 229 2.49 23.23 5.89
N PRO A 230 2.67 23.54 7.18
CA PRO A 230 1.68 23.24 8.20
C PRO A 230 0.29 23.74 7.83
N PHE A 231 -0.73 22.96 8.18
CA PHE A 231 -2.16 23.20 7.89
C PHE A 231 -2.52 23.19 6.39
N THR A 232 -1.68 22.59 5.55
CA THR A 232 -1.97 22.46 4.12
C THR A 232 -1.82 21.01 3.67
N SER A 233 -2.64 20.62 2.71
CA SER A 233 -2.47 19.35 1.99
C SER A 233 -1.42 19.48 0.90
N GLY A 234 -0.62 18.44 0.68
CA GLY A 234 0.32 18.38 -0.42
C GLY A 234 -0.37 18.32 -1.79
N ASN A 235 0.31 18.82 -2.81
CA ASN A 235 -0.23 18.89 -4.17
C ASN A 235 0.13 17.68 -5.05
N LEU A 236 0.94 16.73 -4.57
CA LEU A 236 1.24 15.51 -5.31
C LEU A 236 -0.02 14.66 -5.43
N GLY A 237 -0.30 14.15 -6.62
CA GLY A 237 -1.40 13.23 -6.84
C GLY A 237 -1.24 11.92 -6.07
N ARG A 238 -2.33 11.20 -5.84
CA ARG A 238 -2.31 9.87 -5.25
C ARG A 238 -1.67 8.86 -6.20
N ASN A 239 -0.95 7.87 -5.65
CA ASN A 239 -0.37 6.74 -6.39
C ASN A 239 0.55 7.14 -7.56
N MET A 240 1.35 8.19 -7.36
CA MET A 240 2.31 8.69 -8.37
C MET A 240 3.61 7.89 -8.40
N GLY A 241 3.93 7.12 -7.38
CA GLY A 241 5.04 6.17 -7.39
C GLY A 241 4.71 4.95 -8.24
N ILE A 242 5.72 4.35 -8.87
CA ILE A 242 5.57 3.11 -9.67
C ILE A 242 6.72 2.17 -9.28
N THR A 243 6.39 0.94 -8.89
CA THR A 243 7.38 -0.11 -8.61
C THR A 243 8.07 -0.55 -9.91
N HIS A 244 9.19 -1.27 -9.79
CA HIS A 244 9.86 -1.84 -10.95
C HIS A 244 9.00 -2.92 -11.62
N SER A 245 9.26 -3.16 -12.91
CA SER A 245 8.59 -4.21 -13.67
C SER A 245 8.94 -5.58 -13.12
N TYR A 246 7.97 -6.48 -13.13
CA TYR A 246 8.13 -7.88 -12.78
C TYR A 246 8.49 -8.72 -14.02
N ALA A 247 9.45 -9.64 -13.89
CA ALA A 247 9.74 -10.65 -14.90
C ALA A 247 10.18 -11.94 -14.24
N ASN A 248 9.50 -13.02 -14.54
CA ASN A 248 9.79 -14.34 -14.04
C ASN A 248 9.78 -15.36 -15.17
N VAL A 249 10.70 -16.32 -15.08
CA VAL A 249 10.76 -17.49 -15.96
C VAL A 249 10.92 -18.72 -15.09
N ASP A 250 9.92 -19.58 -15.14
CA ASP A 250 9.95 -20.88 -14.51
C ASP A 250 10.11 -21.94 -15.57
N LEU A 251 10.83 -23.00 -15.24
CA LEU A 251 11.11 -24.08 -16.17
C LEU A 251 10.96 -25.42 -15.47
N ARG A 252 10.13 -26.28 -16.03
CA ARG A 252 10.03 -27.68 -15.65
C ARG A 252 10.62 -28.56 -16.75
N LEU A 253 11.54 -29.44 -16.37
CA LEU A 253 12.11 -30.50 -17.21
C LEU A 253 11.68 -31.84 -16.65
N THR A 254 11.09 -32.66 -17.49
CA THR A 254 10.72 -34.05 -17.13
C THR A 254 11.39 -35.01 -18.09
N ARG A 255 11.98 -36.08 -17.57
CA ARG A 255 12.48 -37.20 -18.37
C ARG A 255 11.77 -38.48 -17.97
N ALA A 256 11.12 -39.12 -18.93
CA ALA A 256 10.51 -40.44 -18.72
C ALA A 256 11.52 -41.54 -19.02
N ILE A 257 11.69 -42.45 -18.07
CA ILE A 257 12.49 -43.68 -18.22
C ILE A 257 11.55 -44.85 -18.15
N ARG A 258 11.45 -45.64 -19.21
CA ARG A 258 10.57 -46.80 -19.32
C ARG A 258 11.36 -48.07 -19.14
N PHE A 259 10.80 -48.99 -18.34
CA PHE A 259 11.33 -50.35 -18.09
C PHE A 259 10.32 -51.35 -18.59
N GLY A 260 10.50 -51.85 -19.85
CA GLY A 260 9.51 -52.64 -20.53
C GLY A 260 8.22 -51.85 -20.82
N GLU A 261 7.09 -52.52 -20.92
CA GLU A 261 5.80 -51.92 -21.25
C GLU A 261 5.02 -51.43 -20.01
N ARG A 262 5.39 -51.90 -18.81
CA ARG A 262 4.59 -51.77 -17.57
C ARG A 262 5.11 -50.69 -16.61
N TYR A 263 6.43 -50.51 -16.52
CA TYR A 263 7.02 -49.66 -15.51
C TYR A 263 7.59 -48.37 -16.12
N ARG A 264 7.33 -47.24 -15.47
CA ARG A 264 7.82 -45.95 -15.89
C ARG A 264 8.27 -45.11 -14.67
N ILE A 265 9.41 -44.48 -14.77
CA ILE A 265 9.88 -43.48 -13.83
C ILE A 265 9.96 -42.15 -14.57
N ASP A 266 9.26 -41.13 -14.06
CA ASP A 266 9.41 -39.75 -14.50
C ASP A 266 10.31 -38.99 -13.52
N LEU A 267 11.49 -38.60 -13.97
CA LEU A 267 12.37 -37.70 -13.23
C LEU A 267 11.98 -36.28 -13.57
N ILE A 268 11.77 -35.47 -12.54
CA ILE A 268 11.26 -34.10 -12.65
C ILE A 268 12.27 -33.15 -12.01
N GLY A 269 12.69 -32.13 -12.75
CA GLY A 269 13.45 -31.01 -12.24
C GLY A 269 12.68 -29.73 -12.53
N GLU A 270 12.52 -28.89 -11.53
CA GLU A 270 11.86 -27.61 -11.66
C GLU A 270 12.78 -26.50 -11.15
N VAL A 271 12.77 -25.38 -11.83
CA VAL A 271 13.44 -24.17 -11.39
C VAL A 271 12.46 -23.01 -11.49
N PHE A 272 12.28 -22.34 -10.39
CA PHE A 272 11.50 -21.11 -10.27
C PHE A 272 12.46 -19.93 -10.29
N ASN A 273 12.07 -18.85 -10.94
CA ASN A 273 12.92 -17.68 -11.18
C ASN A 273 14.30 -18.06 -11.76
N LEU A 274 14.27 -18.69 -12.91
CA LEU A 274 15.45 -19.28 -13.58
C LEU A 274 16.65 -18.32 -13.64
N PHE A 275 16.40 -17.05 -13.92
CA PHE A 275 17.45 -16.04 -14.07
C PHE A 275 17.85 -15.39 -12.74
N ASN A 276 17.25 -15.79 -11.61
CA ASN A 276 17.44 -15.20 -10.29
C ASN A 276 17.30 -13.67 -10.31
N ARG A 277 16.30 -13.18 -11.08
CA ARG A 277 16.02 -11.76 -11.14
C ARG A 277 15.42 -11.30 -9.81
N PHE A 278 15.94 -10.20 -9.31
CA PHE A 278 15.28 -9.49 -8.22
C PHE A 278 13.98 -8.86 -8.72
N ASN A 279 12.85 -9.31 -8.20
CA ASN A 279 11.53 -8.79 -8.49
C ASN A 279 10.98 -8.11 -7.24
N GLU A 280 10.76 -6.82 -7.33
CA GLU A 280 10.23 -6.01 -6.26
C GLU A 280 8.76 -6.32 -6.02
N ALA A 281 8.38 -6.59 -4.77
CA ALA A 281 6.99 -6.81 -4.38
C ALA A 281 6.35 -5.53 -3.80
N SER A 282 7.14 -4.70 -3.11
CA SER A 282 6.72 -3.42 -2.58
C SER A 282 7.89 -2.45 -2.45
N ALA A 283 7.60 -1.16 -2.45
CA ALA A 283 8.56 -0.08 -2.27
C ALA A 283 8.20 0.78 -1.05
N SER A 284 9.19 1.46 -0.46
CA SER A 284 8.94 2.43 0.61
C SER A 284 8.14 3.62 0.07
N PRO A 285 6.98 3.90 0.67
CA PRO A 285 6.15 5.04 0.26
C PRO A 285 6.64 6.35 0.89
N PHE A 286 7.53 6.30 1.89
CA PHE A 286 7.91 7.46 2.68
C PHE A 286 8.98 8.27 1.99
N PHE A 287 8.60 9.44 1.54
CA PHE A 287 9.48 10.38 0.84
C PHE A 287 10.59 10.93 1.74
N ASN A 288 10.34 11.11 3.05
CA ASN A 288 11.31 11.63 4.02
C ASN A 288 11.68 10.59 5.09
N ASP A 289 11.74 9.33 4.71
CA ASP A 289 12.14 8.24 5.59
C ASP A 289 13.56 8.44 6.15
N VAL A 290 13.80 7.95 7.35
CA VAL A 290 15.11 7.98 8.00
C VAL A 290 15.78 6.61 7.88
N ASN A 291 17.11 6.59 7.80
CA ASN A 291 17.85 5.33 7.85
C ASN A 291 17.92 4.79 9.29
N ASP A 292 18.46 3.58 9.45
CA ASP A 292 18.65 2.94 10.74
C ASP A 292 19.55 3.73 11.72
N PHE A 293 20.23 4.77 11.24
CA PHE A 293 21.05 5.69 12.03
C PHE A 293 20.34 6.99 12.42
N GLY A 294 19.04 7.10 12.10
CA GLY A 294 18.24 8.29 12.39
C GLY A 294 18.54 9.50 11.48
N GLU A 295 19.38 9.33 10.46
CA GLU A 295 19.61 10.35 9.46
C GLU A 295 18.39 10.40 8.53
N ARG A 296 17.75 11.56 8.42
CA ARG A 296 16.74 11.77 7.41
C ARG A 296 17.35 11.51 6.03
N ALA A 297 16.75 10.64 5.29
CA ALA A 297 17.08 10.43 3.90
C ALA A 297 16.67 11.68 3.12
N GLY A 298 17.46 12.73 3.24
CA GLY A 298 17.24 13.95 2.47
C GLY A 298 17.01 13.61 1.02
N ASN A 299 15.94 14.11 0.43
CA ASN A 299 15.54 13.89 -0.96
C ASN A 299 15.40 12.42 -1.35
N GLY A 300 14.80 11.61 -0.49
CA GLY A 300 14.39 10.27 -0.86
C GLY A 300 15.49 9.23 -0.97
N ARG A 301 16.53 9.29 -0.13
CA ARG A 301 17.57 8.24 -0.09
C ARG A 301 17.01 6.83 0.08
N PHE A 302 15.87 6.69 0.77
CA PHE A 302 15.13 5.43 0.93
C PHE A 302 13.80 5.41 0.21
N PHE A 303 13.38 6.52 -0.33
CA PHE A 303 12.20 6.64 -1.16
C PHE A 303 12.32 5.71 -2.38
N SER A 304 11.26 5.01 -2.72
CA SER A 304 11.22 3.96 -3.74
C SER A 304 12.17 2.78 -3.51
N ARG A 305 12.81 2.68 -2.35
CA ARG A 305 13.61 1.50 -2.05
C ARG A 305 12.71 0.28 -1.87
N PRO A 306 13.04 -0.86 -2.48
CA PRO A 306 12.29 -2.09 -2.27
C PRO A 306 12.24 -2.47 -0.79
N THR A 307 11.04 -2.69 -0.26
CA THR A 307 10.79 -3.14 1.12
C THR A 307 10.46 -4.63 1.20
N ALA A 308 10.01 -5.20 0.08
CA ALA A 308 9.80 -6.63 -0.07
C ALA A 308 10.14 -7.08 -1.49
N SER A 309 10.50 -8.33 -1.63
CA SER A 309 10.76 -8.99 -2.92
C SER A 309 9.96 -10.27 -3.05
N PHE A 310 9.67 -10.64 -4.29
CA PHE A 310 9.24 -12.00 -4.61
C PHE A 310 10.39 -13.00 -4.40
N ASP A 311 10.07 -14.28 -4.41
CA ASP A 311 11.01 -15.35 -4.11
C ASP A 311 12.24 -15.36 -5.04
N PRO A 312 13.43 -15.63 -4.49
CA PRO A 312 14.62 -15.84 -5.28
C PRO A 312 14.52 -17.17 -6.04
N ARG A 313 15.54 -17.48 -6.84
CA ARG A 313 15.61 -18.74 -7.58
C ARG A 313 15.55 -19.94 -6.62
N GLN A 314 14.65 -20.87 -6.93
CA GLN A 314 14.43 -22.10 -6.18
C GLN A 314 14.53 -23.31 -7.14
N PHE A 315 15.03 -24.43 -6.64
CA PHE A 315 15.07 -25.69 -7.36
C PHE A 315 14.26 -26.74 -6.62
N GLN A 316 13.48 -27.51 -7.38
CA GLN A 316 12.73 -28.64 -6.87
C GLN A 316 13.01 -29.87 -7.72
N PHE A 317 13.19 -31.03 -7.09
CA PHE A 317 13.36 -32.29 -7.76
C PHE A 317 12.31 -33.28 -7.29
N GLY A 318 11.81 -34.07 -8.23
CA GLY A 318 10.81 -35.08 -7.97
C GLY A 318 11.01 -36.33 -8.81
N ALA A 319 10.50 -37.45 -8.34
CA ALA A 319 10.40 -38.70 -9.09
C ALA A 319 9.00 -39.29 -8.94
N LYS A 320 8.40 -39.68 -10.06
CA LYS A 320 7.10 -40.34 -10.09
C LYS A 320 7.27 -41.74 -10.68
N PHE A 321 6.91 -42.78 -9.92
CA PHE A 321 6.87 -44.15 -10.41
C PHE A 321 5.45 -44.55 -10.79
N THR A 322 5.31 -45.17 -11.95
CA THR A 322 4.03 -45.66 -12.47
C THR A 322 4.22 -47.13 -12.84
N PHE A 323 3.27 -47.98 -12.41
CA PHE A 323 3.28 -49.46 -12.56
C PHE A 323 1.91 -49.98 -13.01
#